data_f105bb47b46cd9a833c28d41cb4971b0
#
_entry.id   f105bb47b46cd9a833c28d41cb4971b0
#
_cell.length_a   1.000
_cell.length_b   1.000
_cell.length_c   1.000
_cell.angle_alpha   90.00
_cell.angle_beta   90.00
_cell.angle_gamma   90.00
#
_symmetry.space_group_name_H-M   'P 1'
#
loop_
_entity.id
_entity.type
_entity.pdbx_description
1 polymer ?
#
loop_
_entity_poly.entity_id
_entity_poly.type
_entity_poly.pdbx_seq_one_letter_code
_entity_poly.pdbx_strand_id
1 'polypeptide(L)'
;MKKQGDSDSISGIEGGMGCYPFSIIHFNIAGLPMGGIFGVASKSDVSLDLFFGVDYHSHLGTRRGGLAVLNEYGTFERSIHNISNSPFRTKFDSDINDMHGHLGIGCISDYEAQPLLVHSHLGSFAITTVGIVTNKDELVQDILDASKTHFLEMSGGEINQTELIVALINQKNTIADGIKNVQEKIKGSITLMVMTKDGIYGARDKLGRTPLVIGQKEEGFCLSFESHAYINLGYKDYKELGPGEIVFVTPEKVEQIQKPGDKMKICTFLWIYYGYPTACYEGVNVEQMRYNCGAYLARRDAENNIKPDCVAGVPDSGTAHAVGYANESGVPFSRPFIKYTPTWPRSFMPTNQNQRNLIAHMKLIPVQQLIKDKSILLIDDSIVRGTQLRETTDFLYESGAKEVHVRPACPPIMFGCKYLNFSRSKSEMDLIARRVVRQFEGDDVSPEVLAKYCDPDTPEYAKMLEEIRKQLHFTTLRFHRLDDMLDSTGLDHCMLCTYCWNGQE
;
A
#
# COMPACT_ATOMS: atom_id res chain seq x y z
N MET A 1 -13.94 -1.46 -71.32
CA MET A 1 -13.16 -0.35 -71.88
C MET A 1 -12.17 0.03 -70.76
N LYS A 2 -10.91 -0.45 -70.79
CA LYS A 2 -9.66 0.17 -71.33
C LYS A 2 -9.55 1.65 -70.88
N LYS A 3 -8.57 2.06 -70.04
CA LYS A 3 -7.09 2.15 -70.23
C LYS A 3 -6.47 2.38 -68.84
N GLN A 4 -5.47 1.78 -68.30
CA GLN A 4 -4.01 1.72 -68.67
C GLN A 4 -3.26 3.08 -68.61
N GLY A 5 -2.20 3.09 -67.80
CA GLY A 5 -0.92 3.82 -67.93
C GLY A 5 -0.73 4.82 -66.78
N ASP A 6 0.41 5.05 -66.14
CA ASP A 6 1.77 4.55 -66.36
C ASP A 6 2.57 4.75 -65.05
N SER A 7 3.61 3.97 -64.95
CA SER A 7 4.73 4.02 -64.01
C SER A 7 5.58 5.28 -64.15
N ASP A 8 6.11 5.79 -63.03
CA ASP A 8 7.50 6.29 -63.05
C ASP A 8 8.20 6.10 -61.69
N SER A 9 9.31 5.45 -61.78
CA SER A 9 10.30 5.19 -60.76
C SER A 9 11.21 6.39 -60.53
N ILE A 10 11.52 6.72 -59.26
CA ILE A 10 12.78 7.40 -58.93
C ILE A 10 13.36 6.77 -57.64
N SER A 11 14.61 6.42 -57.81
CA SER A 11 15.57 5.75 -56.93
C SER A 11 16.00 6.58 -55.70
N GLY A 12 16.20 5.86 -54.57
CA GLY A 12 17.42 5.91 -53.78
C GLY A 12 17.64 7.08 -52.82
N ILE A 13 17.50 6.84 -51.49
CA ILE A 13 18.49 7.29 -50.52
C ILE A 13 18.46 6.26 -49.35
N GLU A 14 19.57 5.53 -49.20
CA GLU A 14 19.88 4.76 -48.00
C GLU A 14 20.24 5.72 -46.87
N GLY A 15 19.55 5.61 -45.75
CA GLY A 15 19.90 6.28 -44.51
C GLY A 15 19.53 5.37 -43.33
N GLY A 16 20.55 4.70 -42.78
CA GLY A 16 20.42 3.74 -41.69
C GLY A 16 19.75 4.36 -40.47
N MET A 17 18.60 3.81 -40.10
CA MET A 17 17.91 4.10 -38.84
C MET A 17 18.27 3.00 -37.84
N GLY A 18 19.17 3.37 -36.90
CA GLY A 18 19.45 2.54 -35.74
C GLY A 18 18.19 2.29 -34.93
N CYS A 19 17.87 1.00 -34.75
CA CYS A 19 16.85 0.56 -33.82
C CYS A 19 17.27 0.90 -32.37
N TYR A 20 16.73 1.98 -31.82
CA TYR A 20 16.68 2.15 -30.36
C TYR A 20 15.51 1.35 -29.80
N PRO A 21 15.73 0.52 -28.76
CA PRO A 21 14.62 -0.19 -28.14
C PRO A 21 13.70 0.81 -27.44
N PHE A 22 12.47 0.88 -27.90
CA PHE A 22 11.40 1.61 -27.20
C PHE A 22 11.14 0.94 -25.85
N SER A 23 11.73 1.46 -24.78
CA SER A 23 11.29 1.14 -23.43
C SER A 23 9.91 1.75 -23.21
N ILE A 24 8.91 0.89 -23.15
CA ILE A 24 7.53 1.24 -22.79
C ILE A 24 7.53 1.67 -21.33
N ILE A 25 7.62 2.98 -21.09
CA ILE A 25 7.47 3.55 -19.75
C ILE A 25 5.97 3.53 -19.42
N HIS A 26 5.57 2.55 -18.64
CA HIS A 26 4.24 2.48 -18.05
C HIS A 26 4.18 3.48 -16.88
N PHE A 27 3.62 4.67 -17.12
CA PHE A 27 3.23 5.58 -16.06
C PHE A 27 1.94 5.07 -15.41
N ASN A 28 2.07 4.34 -14.33
CA ASN A 28 0.96 4.01 -13.44
C ASN A 28 0.88 5.06 -12.32
N ILE A 29 -0.08 5.97 -12.43
CA ILE A 29 -0.60 6.72 -11.27
C ILE A 29 -1.56 5.75 -10.57
N ALA A 30 -1.04 4.87 -9.75
CA ALA A 30 -1.84 4.03 -8.88
C ALA A 30 -1.14 4.01 -7.53
N GLY A 31 -1.93 4.15 -6.49
CA GLY A 31 -1.47 3.93 -5.13
C GLY A 31 -0.61 2.68 -5.02
N LEU A 32 0.32 2.72 -4.14
CA LEU A 32 1.29 1.66 -3.89
C LEU A 32 0.57 0.39 -3.45
N PRO A 33 0.83 -0.76 -4.05
CA PRO A 33 0.09 -1.98 -3.77
C PRO A 33 0.59 -2.68 -2.51
N MET A 34 -0.29 -2.95 -1.57
CA MET A 34 0.01 -3.77 -0.40
C MET A 34 -0.71 -5.11 -0.46
N GLY A 35 -1.99 -5.07 -0.70
CA GLY A 35 -2.90 -6.19 -0.55
C GLY A 35 -3.57 -6.20 0.82
N GLY A 36 -4.73 -6.83 0.90
CA GLY A 36 -5.49 -7.03 2.12
C GLY A 36 -6.12 -8.42 2.12
N ILE A 37 -6.29 -9.01 3.28
CA ILE A 37 -6.85 -10.34 3.46
C ILE A 37 -8.04 -10.28 4.41
N PHE A 38 -9.03 -11.13 4.14
CA PHE A 38 -10.21 -11.30 4.96
C PHE A 38 -10.61 -12.78 5.02
N GLY A 39 -11.03 -13.26 6.20
CA GLY A 39 -11.50 -14.63 6.39
C GLY A 39 -12.69 -14.67 7.31
N VAL A 40 -13.58 -15.64 7.11
CA VAL A 40 -14.80 -15.83 7.90
C VAL A 40 -14.96 -17.30 8.27
N ALA A 41 -15.26 -17.56 9.54
CA ALA A 41 -15.72 -18.83 10.06
C ALA A 41 -17.07 -18.61 10.75
N SER A 42 -18.16 -19.15 10.21
CA SER A 42 -19.53 -18.88 10.66
C SER A 42 -20.41 -20.13 10.66
N LYS A 43 -21.40 -20.15 11.54
CA LYS A 43 -22.46 -21.15 11.55
C LYS A 43 -23.48 -20.98 10.42
N SER A 44 -23.54 -19.77 9.88
CA SER A 44 -24.33 -19.41 8.70
C SER A 44 -23.46 -19.30 7.46
N ASP A 45 -24.07 -19.13 6.30
CA ASP A 45 -23.35 -18.91 5.04
C ASP A 45 -22.45 -17.66 5.10
N VAL A 46 -21.22 -17.80 4.63
CA VAL A 46 -20.17 -16.75 4.70
C VAL A 46 -20.08 -15.89 3.45
N SER A 47 -20.81 -16.20 2.39
CA SER A 47 -20.65 -15.61 1.06
C SER A 47 -20.65 -14.09 1.07
N LEU A 48 -21.67 -13.47 1.66
CA LEU A 48 -21.79 -12.00 1.71
C LEU A 48 -20.76 -11.35 2.62
N ASP A 49 -20.50 -11.94 3.79
CA ASP A 49 -19.49 -11.39 4.70
C ASP A 49 -18.10 -11.44 4.09
N LEU A 50 -17.77 -12.54 3.40
CA LEU A 50 -16.49 -12.67 2.69
C LEU A 50 -16.38 -11.67 1.55
N PHE A 51 -17.41 -11.57 0.71
CA PHE A 51 -17.46 -10.67 -0.43
C PHE A 51 -17.22 -9.20 -0.02
N PHE A 52 -18.04 -8.72 0.92
CA PHE A 52 -17.90 -7.33 1.38
C PHE A 52 -16.65 -7.11 2.23
N GLY A 53 -16.26 -8.09 3.05
CA GLY A 53 -15.03 -8.00 3.83
C GLY A 53 -13.79 -7.84 2.95
N VAL A 54 -13.71 -8.58 1.83
CA VAL A 54 -12.62 -8.41 0.85
C VAL A 54 -12.76 -7.10 0.08
N ASP A 55 -13.98 -6.71 -0.33
CA ASP A 55 -14.23 -5.46 -1.05
C ASP A 55 -13.78 -4.22 -0.25
N TYR A 56 -13.99 -4.22 1.07
CA TYR A 56 -13.51 -3.14 1.95
C TYR A 56 -11.99 -2.97 1.96
N HIS A 57 -11.22 -3.97 1.49
CA HIS A 57 -9.76 -3.86 1.29
C HIS A 57 -9.37 -3.38 -0.11
N SER A 58 -10.33 -2.99 -0.97
CA SER A 58 -10.04 -2.57 -2.37
C SER A 58 -9.15 -1.33 -2.49
N HIS A 59 -9.00 -0.54 -1.43
CA HIS A 59 -8.05 0.60 -1.39
C HIS A 59 -6.60 0.13 -1.30
N LEU A 60 -6.33 -1.09 -0.80
CA LEU A 60 -5.00 -1.67 -0.61
C LEU A 60 -4.43 -2.34 -1.86
N GLY A 61 -5.20 -2.49 -2.94
CA GLY A 61 -4.71 -3.11 -4.16
C GLY A 61 -5.60 -2.83 -5.37
N THR A 62 -5.05 -3.06 -6.57
CA THR A 62 -5.69 -2.59 -7.81
C THR A 62 -5.69 -3.61 -8.93
N ARG A 63 -5.04 -4.76 -8.78
CA ARG A 63 -4.83 -5.68 -9.89
C ARG A 63 -5.67 -6.94 -9.82
N ARG A 64 -5.70 -7.58 -8.68
CA ARG A 64 -6.36 -8.89 -8.51
C ARG A 64 -7.17 -8.93 -7.25
N GLY A 65 -8.28 -9.62 -7.31
CA GLY A 65 -9.05 -10.05 -6.15
C GLY A 65 -9.27 -11.54 -6.23
N GLY A 66 -9.44 -12.20 -5.10
CA GLY A 66 -9.74 -13.62 -5.06
C GLY A 66 -10.51 -14.02 -3.81
N LEU A 67 -11.36 -15.01 -3.99
CA LEU A 67 -12.17 -15.63 -2.95
C LEU A 67 -11.99 -17.15 -2.99
N ALA A 68 -12.00 -17.79 -1.84
CA ALA A 68 -12.12 -19.24 -1.71
C ALA A 68 -13.08 -19.58 -0.56
N VAL A 69 -13.98 -20.50 -0.79
CA VAL A 69 -14.99 -20.98 0.17
C VAL A 69 -14.89 -22.49 0.28
N LEU A 70 -15.09 -23.03 1.48
CA LEU A 70 -15.30 -24.45 1.70
C LEU A 70 -16.80 -24.71 1.69
N ASN A 71 -17.28 -25.38 0.65
CA ASN A 71 -18.70 -25.68 0.51
C ASN A 71 -19.18 -26.81 1.45
N GLU A 72 -20.49 -27.03 1.51
CA GLU A 72 -21.12 -28.06 2.35
C GLU A 72 -20.66 -29.48 2.03
N TYR A 73 -20.16 -29.74 0.81
CA TYR A 73 -19.64 -31.05 0.39
C TYR A 73 -18.18 -31.26 0.79
N GLY A 74 -17.55 -30.27 1.48
CA GLY A 74 -16.15 -30.32 1.88
C GLY A 74 -15.17 -30.07 0.71
N THR A 75 -15.65 -29.43 -0.36
CA THR A 75 -14.85 -29.05 -1.53
C THR A 75 -14.50 -27.57 -1.49
N PHE A 76 -13.28 -27.22 -1.84
CA PHE A 76 -12.84 -25.83 -1.97
C PHE A 76 -13.25 -25.28 -3.33
N GLU A 77 -14.03 -24.22 -3.32
CA GLU A 77 -14.36 -23.40 -4.50
C GLU A 77 -13.53 -22.13 -4.48
N ARG A 78 -13.05 -21.71 -5.66
CA ARG A 78 -12.18 -20.54 -5.78
C ARG A 78 -12.54 -19.72 -7.01
N SER A 79 -12.60 -18.39 -6.83
CA SER A 79 -12.67 -17.42 -7.93
C SER A 79 -11.56 -16.38 -7.80
N ILE A 80 -10.93 -16.04 -8.92
CA ILE A 80 -9.88 -15.00 -9.00
C ILE A 80 -10.12 -14.15 -10.24
N HIS A 81 -10.18 -12.82 -10.05
CA HIS A 81 -10.36 -11.88 -11.14
C HIS A 81 -9.29 -10.80 -11.19
N ASN A 82 -9.03 -10.33 -12.41
CA ASN A 82 -8.32 -9.07 -12.62
C ASN A 82 -9.29 -7.91 -12.37
N ILE A 83 -8.98 -7.06 -11.38
CA ILE A 83 -9.77 -5.89 -10.98
C ILE A 83 -9.17 -4.57 -11.46
N SER A 84 -8.16 -4.60 -12.34
CA SER A 84 -7.50 -3.38 -12.85
C SER A 84 -8.45 -2.49 -13.63
N ASN A 85 -9.43 -3.09 -14.33
CA ASN A 85 -10.33 -2.41 -15.25
C ASN A 85 -11.75 -2.25 -14.72
N SER A 86 -12.06 -2.86 -13.56
CA SER A 86 -13.40 -2.83 -12.99
C SER A 86 -13.31 -3.05 -11.47
N PRO A 87 -14.17 -2.41 -10.67
CA PRO A 87 -14.20 -2.62 -9.22
C PRO A 87 -14.38 -4.09 -8.84
N PHE A 88 -13.86 -4.48 -7.67
CA PHE A 88 -14.01 -5.81 -7.12
C PHE A 88 -15.47 -6.30 -7.15
N ARG A 89 -16.40 -5.49 -6.63
CA ARG A 89 -17.84 -5.81 -6.60
C ARG A 89 -18.37 -6.25 -7.96
N THR A 90 -18.06 -5.51 -9.01
CA THR A 90 -18.55 -5.81 -10.36
C THR A 90 -17.99 -7.10 -10.93
N LYS A 91 -16.76 -7.47 -10.51
CA LYS A 91 -16.10 -8.69 -11.01
C LYS A 91 -16.58 -9.96 -10.33
N PHE A 92 -16.95 -9.86 -9.06
CA PHE A 92 -17.36 -11.01 -8.24
C PHE A 92 -18.88 -11.12 -8.01
N ASP A 93 -19.67 -10.21 -8.59
CA ASP A 93 -21.12 -10.17 -8.42
C ASP A 93 -21.83 -11.48 -8.83
N SER A 94 -21.35 -12.13 -9.89
CA SER A 94 -21.88 -13.44 -10.31
C SER A 94 -21.36 -14.58 -9.45
N ASP A 95 -20.09 -14.55 -9.05
CA ASP A 95 -19.46 -15.65 -8.33
C ASP A 95 -20.08 -15.87 -6.95
N ILE A 96 -20.49 -14.77 -6.29
CA ILE A 96 -21.03 -14.81 -4.93
C ILE A 96 -22.35 -15.60 -4.85
N ASN A 97 -23.08 -15.72 -5.97
CA ASN A 97 -24.32 -16.47 -6.02
C ASN A 97 -24.10 -17.99 -6.03
N ASP A 98 -22.90 -18.44 -6.33
CA ASP A 98 -22.54 -19.84 -6.46
C ASP A 98 -21.61 -20.32 -5.33
N MET A 99 -20.91 -19.39 -4.66
CA MET A 99 -19.88 -19.69 -3.65
C MET A 99 -20.48 -19.68 -2.24
N HIS A 100 -21.05 -20.81 -1.78
CA HIS A 100 -21.68 -20.96 -0.47
C HIS A 100 -20.88 -21.87 0.47
N GLY A 101 -20.87 -21.55 1.77
CA GLY A 101 -20.22 -22.39 2.79
C GLY A 101 -20.14 -21.73 4.16
N HIS A 102 -19.41 -22.38 5.08
CA HIS A 102 -19.25 -21.95 6.47
C HIS A 102 -17.84 -21.41 6.78
N LEU A 103 -16.89 -21.63 5.88
CA LEU A 103 -15.52 -21.11 5.96
C LEU A 103 -15.17 -20.45 4.64
N GLY A 104 -14.57 -19.28 4.70
CA GLY A 104 -14.11 -18.57 3.52
C GLY A 104 -12.90 -17.71 3.81
N ILE A 105 -11.98 -17.59 2.83
CA ILE A 105 -10.89 -16.63 2.83
C ILE A 105 -10.80 -15.90 1.50
N GLY A 106 -10.34 -14.67 1.51
CA GLY A 106 -10.14 -13.91 0.29
C GLY A 106 -9.12 -12.81 0.44
N CYS A 107 -8.76 -12.22 -0.69
CA CYS A 107 -7.76 -11.16 -0.71
C CYS A 107 -7.92 -10.19 -1.87
N ILE A 108 -7.38 -9.01 -1.66
CA ILE A 108 -6.95 -8.08 -2.70
C ILE A 108 -5.44 -8.21 -2.83
N SER A 109 -4.91 -8.37 -4.05
CA SER A 109 -3.49 -8.53 -4.30
C SER A 109 -3.06 -7.83 -5.59
N ASP A 110 -1.91 -7.19 -5.56
CA ASP A 110 -1.33 -6.58 -6.76
C ASP A 110 -0.21 -7.44 -7.39
N TYR A 111 0.21 -8.49 -6.71
CA TYR A 111 1.31 -9.33 -7.16
C TYR A 111 0.84 -10.67 -7.71
N GLU A 112 0.21 -11.46 -6.88
CA GLU A 112 -0.04 -12.87 -7.12
C GLU A 112 -1.52 -13.17 -7.23
N ALA A 113 -1.85 -14.20 -8.00
CA ALA A 113 -3.18 -14.77 -8.03
C ALA A 113 -3.39 -15.58 -6.74
N GLN A 114 -4.25 -15.11 -5.86
CA GLN A 114 -4.58 -15.72 -4.56
C GLN A 114 -6.10 -15.73 -4.38
N PRO A 115 -6.65 -16.62 -3.51
CA PRO A 115 -6.02 -17.69 -2.73
C PRO A 115 -5.43 -18.81 -3.58
N LEU A 116 -4.35 -19.47 -3.11
CA LEU A 116 -3.89 -20.72 -3.69
C LEU A 116 -4.64 -21.90 -3.04
N LEU A 117 -5.10 -22.84 -3.90
CA LEU A 117 -5.61 -24.14 -3.44
C LEU A 117 -4.48 -25.16 -3.49
N VAL A 118 -4.29 -25.87 -2.41
CA VAL A 118 -3.20 -26.80 -2.22
C VAL A 118 -3.72 -28.15 -1.80
N HIS A 119 -3.13 -29.24 -2.34
CA HIS A 119 -3.31 -30.61 -1.85
C HIS A 119 -1.93 -31.20 -1.57
N SER A 120 -1.71 -31.63 -0.33
CA SER A 120 -0.43 -32.19 0.12
C SER A 120 -0.65 -33.29 1.16
N HIS A 121 0.45 -33.80 1.76
CA HIS A 121 0.37 -34.72 2.89
C HIS A 121 -0.33 -34.14 4.13
N LEU A 122 -0.49 -32.81 4.22
CA LEU A 122 -1.26 -32.11 5.26
C LEU A 122 -2.77 -32.05 4.94
N GLY A 123 -3.21 -32.64 3.81
CA GLY A 123 -4.55 -32.54 3.29
C GLY A 123 -4.74 -31.40 2.29
N SER A 124 -6.00 -31.07 2.01
CA SER A 124 -6.37 -29.93 1.14
C SER A 124 -6.57 -28.68 2.00
N PHE A 125 -6.06 -27.55 1.52
CA PHE A 125 -6.24 -26.25 2.16
C PHE A 125 -6.17 -25.11 1.13
N ALA A 126 -6.69 -23.94 1.51
CA ALA A 126 -6.53 -22.69 0.77
C ALA A 126 -5.66 -21.71 1.58
N ILE A 127 -4.85 -20.90 0.91
CA ILE A 127 -3.94 -19.96 1.57
C ILE A 127 -3.95 -18.59 0.89
N THR A 128 -3.89 -17.53 1.72
CA THR A 128 -3.62 -16.15 1.32
C THR A 128 -2.47 -15.55 2.13
N THR A 129 -1.70 -14.68 1.51
CA THR A 129 -0.53 -14.03 2.13
C THR A 129 -0.45 -12.54 1.78
N VAL A 130 0.09 -11.73 2.71
CA VAL A 130 0.44 -10.32 2.50
C VAL A 130 1.83 -10.05 3.06
N GLY A 131 2.68 -9.41 2.26
CA GLY A 131 4.04 -9.03 2.64
C GLY A 131 5.10 -9.42 1.61
N ILE A 132 6.37 -9.34 1.98
CA ILE A 132 7.53 -9.67 1.12
C ILE A 132 8.48 -10.61 1.84
N VAL A 133 8.93 -11.64 1.14
CA VAL A 133 10.05 -12.49 1.52
C VAL A 133 11.33 -11.97 0.88
N THR A 134 12.24 -11.38 1.67
CA THR A 134 13.46 -10.77 1.15
C THR A 134 14.55 -11.77 0.81
N ASN A 135 14.54 -12.96 1.44
CA ASN A 135 15.46 -14.05 1.18
C ASN A 135 14.82 -15.15 0.30
N LYS A 136 13.93 -14.75 -0.63
CA LYS A 136 13.19 -15.68 -1.51
C LYS A 136 14.13 -16.62 -2.26
N ASP A 137 15.15 -16.09 -2.92
CA ASP A 137 16.05 -16.87 -3.77
C ASP A 137 16.87 -17.90 -2.95
N GLU A 138 17.33 -17.51 -1.75
CA GLU A 138 18.00 -18.41 -0.80
C GLU A 138 17.09 -19.59 -0.42
N LEU A 139 15.85 -19.30 -0.02
CA LEU A 139 14.88 -20.33 0.39
C LEU A 139 14.44 -21.24 -0.76
N VAL A 140 14.27 -20.68 -1.96
CA VAL A 140 13.96 -21.46 -3.17
C VAL A 140 15.09 -22.44 -3.46
N GLN A 141 16.34 -21.98 -3.43
CA GLN A 141 17.49 -22.85 -3.68
C GLN A 141 17.59 -23.98 -2.65
N ASP A 142 17.44 -23.65 -1.36
CA ASP A 142 17.44 -24.64 -0.26
C ASP A 142 16.38 -25.73 -0.46
N ILE A 143 15.17 -25.35 -0.91
CA ILE A 143 14.07 -26.28 -1.15
C ILE A 143 14.36 -27.18 -2.36
N LEU A 144 14.85 -26.61 -3.46
CA LEU A 144 15.18 -27.35 -4.67
C LEU A 144 16.30 -28.36 -4.41
N ASP A 145 17.34 -27.98 -3.65
CA ASP A 145 18.47 -28.84 -3.33
C ASP A 145 18.07 -30.00 -2.38
N ALA A 146 17.22 -29.69 -1.40
CA ALA A 146 16.80 -30.66 -0.40
C ALA A 146 15.81 -31.71 -0.92
N SER A 147 14.84 -31.32 -1.77
CA SER A 147 13.70 -32.17 -2.11
C SER A 147 13.56 -32.47 -3.61
N LYS A 148 14.39 -31.90 -4.48
CA LYS A 148 14.26 -32.00 -5.95
C LYS A 148 12.82 -31.75 -6.44
N THR A 149 12.11 -30.86 -5.74
CA THR A 149 10.74 -30.45 -6.07
C THR A 149 10.74 -29.40 -7.18
N HIS A 150 9.58 -28.93 -7.56
CA HIS A 150 9.42 -27.84 -8.53
C HIS A 150 8.38 -26.84 -8.02
N PHE A 151 8.43 -25.65 -8.55
CA PHE A 151 7.41 -24.62 -8.37
C PHE A 151 6.57 -24.52 -9.64
N LEU A 152 5.24 -24.46 -9.50
CA LEU A 152 4.28 -24.46 -10.60
C LEU A 152 3.77 -23.07 -10.92
N GLU A 153 3.59 -22.25 -9.89
CA GLU A 153 3.02 -20.91 -10.03
C GLU A 153 4.12 -19.87 -10.24
N MET A 154 4.09 -19.26 -11.42
CA MET A 154 5.02 -18.18 -11.79
C MET A 154 4.26 -16.87 -11.89
N SER A 155 4.74 -15.83 -11.23
CA SER A 155 4.17 -14.49 -11.28
C SER A 155 5.16 -13.50 -11.89
N GLY A 156 4.87 -13.03 -13.11
CA GLY A 156 5.74 -12.07 -13.82
C GLY A 156 7.14 -12.59 -14.16
N GLY A 157 7.29 -13.90 -14.35
CA GLY A 157 8.57 -14.58 -14.63
C GLY A 157 9.35 -14.99 -13.38
N GLU A 158 8.79 -14.74 -12.19
CA GLU A 158 9.38 -15.14 -10.90
C GLU A 158 8.52 -16.20 -10.22
N ILE A 159 9.13 -16.99 -9.32
CA ILE A 159 8.43 -17.96 -8.49
C ILE A 159 7.42 -17.22 -7.60
N ASN A 160 6.19 -17.73 -7.54
CA ASN A 160 5.13 -17.21 -6.70
C ASN A 160 5.52 -17.33 -5.21
N GLN A 161 5.48 -16.22 -4.50
CA GLN A 161 5.90 -16.15 -3.10
C GLN A 161 4.96 -16.94 -2.19
N THR A 162 3.65 -16.95 -2.49
CA THR A 162 2.68 -17.72 -1.71
C THR A 162 2.92 -19.23 -1.88
N GLU A 163 3.35 -19.69 -3.06
CA GLU A 163 3.75 -21.08 -3.27
C GLU A 163 5.02 -21.44 -2.48
N LEU A 164 6.00 -20.53 -2.39
CA LEU A 164 7.16 -20.71 -1.52
C LEU A 164 6.75 -20.88 -0.06
N ILE A 165 5.78 -20.08 0.43
CA ILE A 165 5.23 -20.23 1.78
C ILE A 165 4.59 -21.61 1.96
N VAL A 166 3.83 -22.08 0.98
CA VAL A 166 3.25 -23.44 0.97
C VAL A 166 4.35 -24.50 1.06
N ALA A 167 5.42 -24.36 0.28
CA ALA A 167 6.53 -25.30 0.34
C ALA A 167 7.22 -25.34 1.72
N LEU A 168 7.36 -24.19 2.39
CA LEU A 168 7.87 -24.13 3.76
C LEU A 168 6.91 -24.75 4.78
N ILE A 169 5.59 -24.57 4.63
CA ILE A 169 4.57 -25.20 5.46
C ILE A 169 4.66 -26.73 5.31
N ASN A 170 4.77 -27.23 4.11
CA ASN A 170 4.84 -28.66 3.78
C ASN A 170 6.14 -29.35 4.25
N GLN A 171 7.12 -28.62 4.77
CA GLN A 171 8.30 -29.23 5.43
C GLN A 171 7.98 -29.80 6.82
N LYS A 172 6.78 -29.58 7.36
CA LYS A 172 6.36 -30.03 8.68
C LYS A 172 5.16 -30.98 8.61
N ASN A 173 4.83 -31.60 9.74
CA ASN A 173 3.78 -32.62 9.82
C ASN A 173 2.39 -32.04 10.19
N THR A 174 2.33 -30.76 10.55
CA THR A 174 1.10 -30.04 10.85
C THR A 174 1.12 -28.66 10.22
N ILE A 175 -0.06 -28.09 9.89
CA ILE A 175 -0.18 -26.71 9.40
C ILE A 175 0.38 -25.73 10.42
N ALA A 176 0.08 -25.91 11.70
CA ALA A 176 0.56 -25.05 12.79
C ALA A 176 2.11 -25.00 12.85
N ASP A 177 2.78 -26.14 12.82
CA ASP A 177 4.24 -26.19 12.84
C ASP A 177 4.84 -25.70 11.52
N GLY A 178 4.12 -25.90 10.41
CA GLY A 178 4.45 -25.33 9.12
C GLY A 178 4.47 -23.79 9.14
N ILE A 179 3.46 -23.16 9.74
CA ILE A 179 3.38 -21.70 9.88
C ILE A 179 4.53 -21.19 10.79
N LYS A 180 4.84 -21.88 11.89
CA LYS A 180 6.00 -21.55 12.74
C LYS A 180 7.31 -21.60 11.95
N ASN A 181 7.50 -22.66 11.13
CA ASN A 181 8.67 -22.80 10.26
C ASN A 181 8.79 -21.64 9.25
N VAL A 182 7.66 -21.18 8.71
CA VAL A 182 7.61 -19.98 7.86
C VAL A 182 8.13 -18.76 8.62
N GLN A 183 7.59 -18.48 9.82
CA GLN A 183 8.02 -17.34 10.65
C GLN A 183 9.50 -17.40 11.09
N GLU A 184 10.06 -18.60 11.24
CA GLU A 184 11.47 -18.80 11.59
C GLU A 184 12.41 -18.55 10.41
N LYS A 185 12.07 -19.03 9.22
CA LYS A 185 12.94 -19.03 8.04
C LYS A 185 12.90 -17.76 7.22
N ILE A 186 11.78 -17.06 7.22
CA ILE A 186 11.60 -15.88 6.39
C ILE A 186 12.38 -14.69 6.98
N LYS A 187 13.13 -14.02 6.10
CA LYS A 187 13.54 -12.63 6.26
C LYS A 187 12.55 -11.76 5.48
N GLY A 188 12.05 -10.69 6.10
CA GLY A 188 10.99 -9.85 5.50
C GLY A 188 9.77 -9.75 6.40
N SER A 189 8.58 -9.81 5.81
CA SER A 189 7.30 -9.73 6.54
C SER A 189 6.24 -10.55 5.81
N ILE A 190 5.58 -11.48 6.52
CA ILE A 190 4.44 -12.23 5.98
C ILE A 190 3.36 -12.39 7.04
N THR A 191 2.19 -11.86 6.75
CA THR A 191 0.92 -12.18 7.42
C THR A 191 0.11 -13.09 6.51
N LEU A 192 -0.52 -14.13 7.05
CA LEU A 192 -1.19 -15.15 6.24
C LEU A 192 -2.45 -15.73 6.90
N MET A 193 -3.32 -16.31 6.06
CA MET A 193 -4.42 -17.16 6.47
C MET A 193 -4.37 -18.49 5.73
N VAL A 194 -4.60 -19.59 6.46
CA VAL A 194 -4.71 -20.95 5.89
C VAL A 194 -6.06 -21.53 6.29
N MET A 195 -6.94 -21.71 5.32
CA MET A 195 -8.25 -22.34 5.51
C MET A 195 -8.13 -23.84 5.25
N THR A 196 -8.42 -24.64 6.26
CA THR A 196 -8.53 -26.12 6.22
C THR A 196 -10.00 -26.51 6.24
N LYS A 197 -10.30 -27.80 6.28
CA LYS A 197 -11.67 -28.31 6.47
C LYS A 197 -12.23 -28.00 7.85
N ASP A 198 -11.38 -27.83 8.84
CA ASP A 198 -11.74 -27.74 10.25
C ASP A 198 -11.80 -26.29 10.76
N GLY A 199 -11.28 -25.32 9.99
CA GLY A 199 -11.23 -23.92 10.38
C GLY A 199 -10.11 -23.13 9.67
N ILE A 200 -9.86 -21.93 10.15
CA ILE A 200 -8.92 -20.99 9.54
C ILE A 200 -7.77 -20.69 10.53
N TYR A 201 -6.54 -20.98 10.12
CA TYR A 201 -5.37 -20.46 10.79
C TYR A 201 -5.14 -19.02 10.36
N GLY A 202 -4.97 -18.10 11.30
CA GLY A 202 -4.49 -16.75 11.10
C GLY A 202 -3.13 -16.57 11.76
N ALA A 203 -2.14 -16.05 11.04
CA ALA A 203 -0.82 -15.79 11.56
C ALA A 203 -0.35 -14.39 11.20
N ARG A 204 -0.09 -13.57 12.22
CA ARG A 204 0.50 -12.25 12.04
C ARG A 204 2.00 -12.35 11.81
N ASP A 205 2.54 -11.44 11.02
CA ASP A 205 3.98 -11.28 10.81
C ASP A 205 4.80 -11.35 12.12
N LYS A 206 5.99 -11.94 12.05
CA LYS A 206 6.86 -12.17 13.23
C LYS A 206 7.14 -10.92 14.06
N LEU A 207 7.26 -9.76 13.40
CA LEU A 207 7.46 -8.47 14.06
C LEU A 207 6.19 -7.61 14.06
N GLY A 208 5.04 -8.15 13.64
CA GLY A 208 3.78 -7.43 13.60
C GLY A 208 3.76 -6.22 12.66
N ARG A 209 4.56 -6.23 11.57
CA ARG A 209 4.65 -5.10 10.63
C ARG A 209 3.32 -4.79 9.97
N THR A 210 2.49 -5.80 9.78
CA THR A 210 1.10 -5.67 9.31
C THR A 210 0.14 -6.15 10.38
N PRO A 211 -1.06 -5.57 10.47
CA PRO A 211 -2.07 -6.01 11.43
C PRO A 211 -2.72 -7.32 11.02
N LEU A 212 -3.32 -8.01 11.97
CA LEU A 212 -4.32 -9.05 11.77
C LEU A 212 -5.27 -9.01 12.96
N VAL A 213 -6.53 -8.69 12.71
CA VAL A 213 -7.55 -8.46 13.74
C VAL A 213 -8.68 -9.47 13.61
N ILE A 214 -9.33 -9.78 14.73
CA ILE A 214 -10.47 -10.70 14.80
C ILE A 214 -11.70 -9.92 15.22
N GLY A 215 -12.76 -10.05 14.43
CA GLY A 215 -14.11 -9.61 14.78
C GLY A 215 -14.97 -10.79 15.18
N GLN A 216 -15.95 -10.55 16.06
CA GLN A 216 -16.92 -11.54 16.54
C GLN A 216 -18.35 -11.07 16.34
N LYS A 217 -19.22 -11.98 15.92
CA LYS A 217 -20.68 -11.86 15.98
C LYS A 217 -21.29 -13.15 16.51
N GLU A 218 -22.62 -13.22 16.65
CA GLU A 218 -23.31 -14.38 17.23
C GLU A 218 -23.06 -15.67 16.43
N GLU A 219 -23.00 -15.55 15.11
CA GLU A 219 -22.82 -16.69 14.21
C GLU A 219 -21.37 -17.16 14.09
N GLY A 220 -20.38 -16.36 14.50
CA GLY A 220 -18.97 -16.75 14.38
C GLY A 220 -17.99 -15.60 14.42
N PHE A 221 -16.86 -15.79 13.73
CA PHE A 221 -15.71 -14.90 13.76
C PHE A 221 -15.25 -14.54 12.34
N CYS A 222 -14.63 -13.36 12.22
CA CYS A 222 -13.85 -13.00 11.04
C CYS A 222 -12.40 -12.67 11.41
N LEU A 223 -11.51 -12.86 10.47
CA LEU A 223 -10.12 -12.42 10.48
C LEU A 223 -9.97 -11.32 9.42
N SER A 224 -9.35 -10.22 9.75
CA SER A 224 -9.23 -9.09 8.83
C SER A 224 -7.87 -8.42 8.93
N PHE A 225 -7.39 -7.90 7.81
CA PHE A 225 -6.23 -7.01 7.80
C PHE A 225 -6.56 -5.66 8.46
N GLU A 226 -7.79 -5.16 8.30
CA GLU A 226 -8.24 -3.88 8.86
C GLU A 226 -9.59 -4.02 9.58
N SER A 227 -9.72 -3.36 10.75
CA SER A 227 -10.93 -3.45 11.58
C SER A 227 -12.17 -2.85 10.92
N HIS A 228 -12.04 -1.80 10.10
CA HIS A 228 -13.18 -1.18 9.44
C HIS A 228 -13.93 -2.13 8.50
N ALA A 229 -13.25 -3.16 7.97
CA ALA A 229 -13.83 -4.07 6.99
C ALA A 229 -14.97 -4.93 7.55
N TYR A 230 -15.05 -5.13 8.86
CA TYR A 230 -16.07 -5.98 9.47
C TYR A 230 -17.10 -5.24 10.35
N ILE A 231 -16.84 -3.99 10.72
CA ILE A 231 -17.77 -3.23 11.57
C ILE A 231 -19.15 -3.12 10.93
N ASN A 232 -19.19 -2.75 9.64
CA ASN A 232 -20.44 -2.64 8.89
C ASN A 232 -21.11 -4.00 8.56
N LEU A 233 -20.38 -5.11 8.76
CA LEU A 233 -20.89 -6.47 8.62
C LEU A 233 -21.47 -7.01 9.95
N GLY A 234 -21.54 -6.17 10.98
CA GLY A 234 -22.11 -6.50 12.28
C GLY A 234 -21.16 -7.18 13.26
N TYR A 235 -19.88 -7.30 12.91
CA TYR A 235 -18.88 -7.81 13.85
C TYR A 235 -18.44 -6.72 14.83
N LYS A 236 -18.10 -7.13 16.05
CA LYS A 236 -17.46 -6.30 17.08
C LYS A 236 -16.01 -6.73 17.22
N ASP A 237 -15.17 -5.80 17.65
CA ASP A 237 -13.76 -6.09 17.95
C ASP A 237 -13.67 -7.20 19.01
N TYR A 238 -12.91 -8.24 18.70
CA TYR A 238 -12.66 -9.36 19.60
C TYR A 238 -11.20 -9.36 20.07
N LYS A 239 -10.26 -9.30 19.12
CA LYS A 239 -8.82 -9.35 19.42
C LYS A 239 -8.00 -8.82 18.25
N GLU A 240 -6.95 -8.07 18.53
CA GLU A 240 -5.83 -7.82 17.63
C GLU A 240 -4.69 -8.80 17.96
N LEU A 241 -4.16 -9.49 16.95
CA LEU A 241 -3.06 -10.43 17.16
C LEU A 241 -1.77 -9.67 17.42
N GLY A 242 -0.97 -10.14 18.37
CA GLY A 242 0.38 -9.62 18.59
C GLY A 242 1.40 -10.14 17.58
N PRO A 243 2.67 -9.65 17.65
CA PRO A 243 3.74 -10.04 16.73
C PRO A 243 3.98 -11.55 16.71
N GLY A 244 3.93 -12.17 15.54
CA GLY A 244 4.17 -13.61 15.39
C GLY A 244 3.09 -14.51 15.99
N GLU A 245 1.99 -13.95 16.48
CA GLU A 245 0.91 -14.75 17.04
C GLU A 245 0.20 -15.58 15.98
N ILE A 246 -0.14 -16.83 16.33
CA ILE A 246 -0.89 -17.75 15.49
C ILE A 246 -2.15 -18.17 16.24
N VAL A 247 -3.29 -18.08 15.56
CA VAL A 247 -4.59 -18.52 16.06
C VAL A 247 -5.22 -19.53 15.11
N PHE A 248 -6.11 -20.37 15.64
CA PHE A 248 -7.02 -21.22 14.87
C PHE A 248 -8.46 -20.81 15.18
N VAL A 249 -9.22 -20.50 14.14
CA VAL A 249 -10.56 -19.92 14.23
C VAL A 249 -11.58 -20.89 13.62
N THR A 250 -12.59 -21.23 14.40
CA THR A 250 -13.78 -21.99 13.96
C THR A 250 -15.03 -21.13 14.18
N PRO A 251 -16.21 -21.54 13.70
CA PRO A 251 -17.45 -20.81 14.01
C PRO A 251 -17.75 -20.69 15.52
N GLU A 252 -17.19 -21.58 16.36
CA GLU A 252 -17.48 -21.65 17.80
C GLU A 252 -16.45 -20.96 18.67
N LYS A 253 -15.18 -20.94 18.23
CA LYS A 253 -14.08 -20.49 19.09
C LYS A 253 -12.86 -19.96 18.32
N VAL A 254 -12.09 -19.16 19.02
CA VAL A 254 -10.73 -18.76 18.65
C VAL A 254 -9.76 -19.45 19.61
N GLU A 255 -8.81 -20.22 19.08
CA GLU A 255 -7.80 -20.92 19.83
C GLU A 255 -6.41 -20.36 19.55
N GLN A 256 -5.69 -19.97 20.59
CA GLN A 256 -4.31 -19.48 20.46
C GLN A 256 -3.34 -20.66 20.30
N ILE A 257 -2.74 -20.79 19.11
CA ILE A 257 -1.76 -21.84 18.78
C ILE A 257 -0.34 -21.44 19.17
N GLN A 258 -0.03 -20.14 19.01
CA GLN A 258 1.26 -19.57 19.41
C GLN A 258 1.02 -18.19 20.03
N LYS A 259 1.65 -17.95 21.19
CA LYS A 259 1.62 -16.65 21.86
C LYS A 259 2.40 -15.61 21.06
N PRO A 260 2.04 -14.32 21.19
CA PRO A 260 2.81 -13.24 20.58
C PRO A 260 4.24 -13.16 21.14
N GLY A 261 5.16 -12.70 20.32
CA GLY A 261 6.51 -12.33 20.73
C GLY A 261 6.56 -10.93 21.37
N ASP A 262 7.70 -10.63 22.02
CA ASP A 262 7.89 -9.40 22.78
C ASP A 262 8.34 -8.20 21.90
N LYS A 263 8.72 -8.42 20.65
CA LYS A 263 9.26 -7.39 19.76
C LYS A 263 8.25 -7.07 18.67
N MET A 264 7.88 -5.80 18.60
CA MET A 264 7.00 -5.24 17.55
C MET A 264 7.75 -4.22 16.69
N LYS A 265 7.41 -4.18 15.41
CA LYS A 265 7.84 -3.17 14.44
C LYS A 265 6.71 -2.90 13.45
N ILE A 266 5.54 -2.47 13.95
CA ILE A 266 4.40 -2.17 13.08
C ILE A 266 4.75 -1.03 12.12
N CYS A 267 4.27 -1.13 10.89
CA CYS A 267 4.54 -0.15 9.85
C CYS A 267 3.85 1.19 10.15
N THR A 268 4.62 2.24 10.42
CA THR A 268 4.08 3.59 10.71
C THR A 268 3.34 4.19 9.49
N PHE A 269 3.69 3.77 8.28
CA PHE A 269 3.03 4.22 7.05
C PHE A 269 1.56 3.79 6.96
N LEU A 270 1.13 2.81 7.76
CA LEU A 270 -0.29 2.44 7.88
C LEU A 270 -1.12 3.64 8.32
N TRP A 271 -0.68 4.39 9.32
CA TRP A 271 -1.40 5.59 9.77
C TRP A 271 -1.20 6.78 8.82
N ILE A 272 -0.01 6.97 8.31
CA ILE A 272 0.29 8.14 7.46
C ILE A 272 -0.51 8.10 6.16
N TYR A 273 -0.62 6.94 5.51
CA TYR A 273 -1.22 6.85 4.18
C TYR A 273 -2.13 5.65 3.95
N TYR A 274 -1.68 4.40 4.24
CA TYR A 274 -2.36 3.21 3.74
C TYR A 274 -3.66 2.88 4.45
N GLY A 275 -3.69 3.02 5.75
CA GLY A 275 -4.83 2.65 6.58
C GLY A 275 -6.08 3.43 6.21
N TYR A 276 -7.20 2.72 6.19
CA TYR A 276 -8.48 3.38 6.00
C TYR A 276 -8.78 4.29 7.22
N PRO A 277 -9.35 5.49 7.03
CA PRO A 277 -9.51 6.48 8.12
C PRO A 277 -10.19 5.96 9.37
N THR A 278 -11.16 5.05 9.23
CA THR A 278 -11.89 4.46 10.37
C THR A 278 -11.22 3.21 10.96
N ALA A 279 -10.13 2.72 10.37
CA ALA A 279 -9.38 1.60 10.92
C ALA A 279 -8.62 1.99 12.20
N CYS A 280 -8.40 0.99 13.06
CA CYS A 280 -7.54 1.09 14.24
C CYS A 280 -6.44 0.04 14.18
N TYR A 281 -5.23 0.40 14.58
CA TYR A 281 -4.10 -0.50 14.75
C TYR A 281 -3.48 -0.25 16.11
N GLU A 282 -3.21 -1.29 16.89
CA GLU A 282 -2.67 -1.19 18.25
C GLU A 282 -3.46 -0.19 19.12
N GLY A 283 -4.78 -0.15 18.93
CA GLY A 283 -5.65 0.78 19.65
C GLY A 283 -5.64 2.23 19.16
N VAL A 284 -4.87 2.57 18.14
CA VAL A 284 -4.75 3.93 17.59
C VAL A 284 -5.53 4.06 16.29
N ASN A 285 -6.54 4.92 16.27
CA ASN A 285 -7.34 5.21 15.09
C ASN A 285 -6.54 6.02 14.07
N VAL A 286 -6.68 5.66 12.78
CA VAL A 286 -5.95 6.27 11.67
C VAL A 286 -6.26 7.76 11.51
N GLU A 287 -7.54 8.13 11.49
CA GLU A 287 -7.96 9.52 11.31
C GLU A 287 -7.49 10.41 12.48
N GLN A 288 -7.61 9.91 13.71
CA GLN A 288 -7.15 10.64 14.89
C GLN A 288 -5.64 10.84 14.88
N MET A 289 -4.87 9.82 14.50
CA MET A 289 -3.41 9.95 14.36
C MET A 289 -3.05 11.02 13.32
N ARG A 290 -3.73 11.05 12.17
CA ARG A 290 -3.51 12.07 11.14
C ARG A 290 -3.83 13.49 11.64
N TYR A 291 -4.85 13.65 12.48
CA TYR A 291 -5.15 14.93 13.13
C TYR A 291 -4.03 15.34 14.09
N ASN A 292 -3.56 14.42 14.93
CA ASN A 292 -2.43 14.66 15.82
C ASN A 292 -1.16 15.07 15.04
N CYS A 293 -0.85 14.35 13.95
CA CYS A 293 0.25 14.64 13.07
C CYS A 293 0.18 16.07 12.49
N GLY A 294 -1.01 16.48 12.02
CA GLY A 294 -1.25 17.86 11.58
C GLY A 294 -1.04 18.89 12.66
N ALA A 295 -1.45 18.61 13.90
CA ALA A 295 -1.25 19.50 15.05
C ALA A 295 0.25 19.69 15.38
N TYR A 296 1.06 18.61 15.35
CA TYR A 296 2.50 18.72 15.53
C TYR A 296 3.18 19.57 14.43
N LEU A 297 2.75 19.42 13.17
CA LEU A 297 3.22 20.27 12.08
C LEU A 297 2.92 21.75 12.34
N ALA A 298 1.72 22.07 12.83
CA ALA A 298 1.32 23.43 13.15
C ALA A 298 2.15 24.04 14.28
N ARG A 299 2.42 23.28 15.34
CA ARG A 299 3.28 23.73 16.47
C ARG A 299 4.67 24.08 15.99
N ARG A 300 5.27 23.26 15.11
CA ARG A 300 6.58 23.53 14.50
C ARG A 300 6.58 24.78 13.60
N ASP A 301 5.49 24.99 12.86
CA ASP A 301 5.38 26.16 11.99
C ASP A 301 5.17 27.48 12.74
N ALA A 302 4.59 27.44 13.95
CA ALA A 302 4.41 28.60 14.81
C ALA A 302 5.76 29.28 15.12
N GLU A 303 6.89 28.56 15.14
CA GLU A 303 8.22 29.07 15.35
C GLU A 303 8.75 29.91 14.16
N ASN A 304 8.12 29.86 12.97
CA ASN A 304 8.67 30.39 11.70
C ASN A 304 7.90 31.56 11.10
N ASN A 305 6.91 32.10 11.80
CA ASN A 305 6.12 33.28 11.37
C ASN A 305 5.46 33.16 9.97
N ILE A 306 5.21 31.96 9.46
CA ILE A 306 4.43 31.76 8.25
C ILE A 306 2.96 32.03 8.57
N LYS A 307 2.33 32.92 7.80
CA LYS A 307 0.92 33.30 7.96
C LYS A 307 0.15 33.02 6.68
N PRO A 308 -0.20 31.75 6.42
CA PRO A 308 -1.04 31.43 5.27
C PRO A 308 -2.46 31.93 5.45
N ASP A 309 -3.14 32.28 4.38
CA ASP A 309 -4.56 32.65 4.39
C ASP A 309 -5.45 31.44 4.69
N CYS A 310 -5.02 30.26 4.30
CA CYS A 310 -5.72 29.01 4.56
C CYS A 310 -4.81 27.79 4.53
N VAL A 311 -5.31 26.72 5.15
CA VAL A 311 -4.71 25.36 5.10
C VAL A 311 -5.56 24.49 4.20
N ALA A 312 -4.91 23.72 3.34
CA ALA A 312 -5.55 22.79 2.42
C ALA A 312 -4.85 21.43 2.45
N GLY A 313 -5.61 20.36 2.25
CA GLY A 313 -5.06 19.01 2.08
C GLY A 313 -5.15 18.56 0.63
N VAL A 314 -4.15 17.82 0.16
CA VAL A 314 -4.28 17.08 -1.10
C VAL A 314 -5.38 16.01 -0.92
N PRO A 315 -6.43 15.98 -1.75
CA PRO A 315 -7.50 15.01 -1.63
C PRO A 315 -7.04 13.59 -2.09
N ASP A 316 -7.30 12.53 -1.30
CA ASP A 316 -7.89 12.56 0.05
C ASP A 316 -6.78 12.40 1.13
N SER A 317 -5.54 12.08 0.72
CA SER A 317 -4.40 11.70 1.55
C SER A 317 -3.97 12.76 2.57
N GLY A 318 -3.93 14.03 2.15
CA GLY A 318 -3.53 15.15 3.00
C GLY A 318 -4.66 15.77 3.83
N THR A 319 -5.92 15.38 3.59
CA THR A 319 -7.09 16.08 4.15
C THR A 319 -7.13 16.02 5.68
N ALA A 320 -7.00 14.85 6.28
CA ALA A 320 -7.05 14.69 7.73
C ALA A 320 -5.92 15.42 8.44
N HIS A 321 -4.70 15.34 7.90
CA HIS A 321 -3.54 16.08 8.39
C HIS A 321 -3.77 17.60 8.34
N ALA A 322 -4.38 18.09 7.25
CA ALA A 322 -4.71 19.51 7.08
C ALA A 322 -5.78 19.98 8.06
N VAL A 323 -6.78 19.17 8.37
CA VAL A 323 -7.79 19.47 9.39
C VAL A 323 -7.12 19.57 10.77
N GLY A 324 -6.24 18.62 11.12
CA GLY A 324 -5.49 18.67 12.39
C GLY A 324 -4.62 19.91 12.50
N TYR A 325 -3.92 20.29 11.42
CA TYR A 325 -3.13 21.53 11.37
C TYR A 325 -3.99 22.78 11.56
N ALA A 326 -5.13 22.86 10.85
CA ALA A 326 -6.04 24.00 10.95
C ALA A 326 -6.63 24.16 12.36
N ASN A 327 -7.02 23.05 13.00
CA ASN A 327 -7.54 23.04 14.35
C ASN A 327 -6.53 23.57 15.38
N GLU A 328 -5.25 23.19 15.25
CA GLU A 328 -4.19 23.61 16.16
C GLU A 328 -3.74 25.05 15.91
N SER A 329 -3.54 25.43 14.64
CA SER A 329 -3.02 26.76 14.29
C SER A 329 -4.05 27.87 14.32
N GLY A 330 -5.35 27.55 14.27
CA GLY A 330 -6.43 28.52 14.08
C GLY A 330 -6.52 29.11 12.67
N VAL A 331 -5.68 28.66 11.71
CA VAL A 331 -5.77 29.05 10.30
C VAL A 331 -6.93 28.31 9.64
N PRO A 332 -7.83 29.00 8.89
CA PRO A 332 -9.00 28.37 8.31
C PRO A 332 -8.64 27.20 7.38
N PHE A 333 -9.32 26.05 7.54
CA PHE A 333 -9.26 24.97 6.55
C PHE A 333 -10.05 25.37 5.30
N SER A 334 -9.50 25.12 4.12
CA SER A 334 -10.10 25.42 2.83
C SER A 334 -9.93 24.26 1.86
N ARG A 335 -10.84 24.17 0.90
CA ARG A 335 -10.75 23.22 -0.22
C ARG A 335 -10.57 23.97 -1.55
N PRO A 336 -9.37 24.45 -1.85
CA PRO A 336 -9.09 25.23 -3.04
C PRO A 336 -9.24 24.42 -4.34
N PHE A 337 -9.26 23.11 -4.24
CA PHE A 337 -9.58 22.20 -5.33
C PHE A 337 -10.35 20.99 -4.82
N ILE A 338 -11.17 20.44 -5.68
CA ILE A 338 -12.04 19.30 -5.38
C ILE A 338 -11.66 18.16 -6.32
N LYS A 339 -11.51 16.97 -5.76
CA LYS A 339 -11.29 15.75 -6.55
C LYS A 339 -12.54 15.45 -7.39
N TYR A 340 -12.36 15.28 -8.68
CA TYR A 340 -13.44 14.85 -9.56
C TYR A 340 -13.69 13.35 -9.36
N THR A 341 -14.84 13.01 -8.79
CA THR A 341 -15.19 11.66 -8.36
C THR A 341 -15.88 10.79 -9.41
N PRO A 342 -16.59 11.33 -10.47
CA PRO A 342 -17.08 10.47 -11.53
C PRO A 342 -15.89 9.77 -12.18
N THR A 343 -15.79 8.52 -11.89
CA THR A 343 -14.62 7.70 -12.12
C THR A 343 -14.48 7.35 -13.60
N TRP A 344 -13.41 7.81 -14.18
CA TRP A 344 -12.82 7.09 -15.28
C TRP A 344 -12.33 5.74 -14.73
N PRO A 345 -12.65 4.62 -15.39
CA PRO A 345 -12.02 3.36 -15.01
C PRO A 345 -10.51 3.56 -14.91
N ARG A 346 -9.88 2.98 -13.91
CA ARG A 346 -8.41 3.07 -13.72
C ARG A 346 -7.61 2.66 -14.97
N SER A 347 -8.24 1.96 -15.89
CA SER A 347 -7.70 1.50 -17.19
C SER A 347 -7.70 2.55 -18.30
N PHE A 348 -8.41 3.66 -18.15
CA PHE A 348 -8.39 4.70 -19.17
C PHE A 348 -7.11 5.54 -19.04
N MET A 349 -6.02 5.00 -19.57
CA MET A 349 -4.73 5.68 -19.68
C MET A 349 -4.46 5.91 -21.17
N PRO A 350 -4.58 7.14 -21.67
CA PRO A 350 -4.29 7.44 -23.05
C PRO A 350 -2.79 7.23 -23.33
N THR A 351 -2.50 6.78 -24.54
CA THR A 351 -1.13 6.58 -25.04
C THR A 351 -0.43 7.92 -25.33
N ASN A 352 -1.19 8.98 -25.58
CA ASN A 352 -0.69 10.32 -25.93
C ASN A 352 -0.42 11.17 -24.69
N GLN A 353 0.75 11.86 -24.64
CA GLN A 353 1.17 12.72 -23.52
C GLN A 353 0.19 13.88 -23.27
N ASN A 354 -0.33 14.50 -24.32
CA ASN A 354 -1.29 15.61 -24.20
C ASN A 354 -2.60 15.18 -23.56
N GLN A 355 -3.08 13.96 -23.89
CA GLN A 355 -4.26 13.39 -23.26
C GLN A 355 -4.00 13.00 -21.80
N ARG A 356 -2.78 12.54 -21.45
CA ARG A 356 -2.39 12.28 -20.05
C ARG A 356 -2.38 13.56 -19.22
N ASN A 357 -1.82 14.63 -19.75
CA ASN A 357 -1.84 15.94 -19.10
C ASN A 357 -3.27 16.45 -18.91
N LEU A 358 -4.12 16.32 -19.94
CA LEU A 358 -5.54 16.69 -19.83
C LEU A 358 -6.25 15.88 -18.71
N ILE A 359 -6.03 14.57 -18.63
CA ILE A 359 -6.65 13.72 -17.59
C ILE A 359 -6.10 14.07 -16.20
N ALA A 360 -4.81 14.41 -16.07
CA ALA A 360 -4.25 14.88 -14.82
C ALA A 360 -4.96 16.17 -14.34
N HIS A 361 -5.15 17.13 -15.24
CA HIS A 361 -5.92 18.36 -14.98
C HIS A 361 -7.40 18.10 -14.66
N MET A 362 -8.00 17.06 -15.25
CA MET A 362 -9.41 16.70 -14.97
C MET A 362 -9.65 16.10 -13.59
N LYS A 363 -8.60 15.64 -12.89
CA LYS A 363 -8.74 15.01 -11.58
C LYS A 363 -9.02 15.99 -10.45
N LEU A 364 -8.55 17.22 -10.59
CA LEU A 364 -8.70 18.28 -9.61
C LEU A 364 -9.41 19.48 -10.26
N ILE A 365 -10.52 19.90 -9.69
CA ILE A 365 -11.27 21.07 -10.17
C ILE A 365 -10.99 22.23 -9.21
N PRO A 366 -10.46 23.39 -9.72
CA PRO A 366 -10.14 24.54 -8.89
C PRO A 366 -11.40 25.30 -8.45
N VAL A 367 -11.34 25.82 -7.24
CA VAL A 367 -12.30 26.79 -6.74
C VAL A 367 -11.61 28.17 -6.76
N GLN A 368 -11.73 28.89 -7.85
CA GLN A 368 -11.01 30.15 -8.14
C GLN A 368 -11.05 31.15 -6.98
N GLN A 369 -12.21 31.30 -6.32
CA GLN A 369 -12.42 32.23 -5.21
C GLN A 369 -11.61 31.86 -3.95
N LEU A 370 -11.20 30.58 -3.84
CA LEU A 370 -10.42 30.08 -2.72
C LEU A 370 -8.91 30.04 -3.02
N ILE A 371 -8.52 30.32 -4.28
CA ILE A 371 -7.10 30.26 -4.72
C ILE A 371 -6.56 31.65 -5.00
N LYS A 372 -7.31 32.47 -5.74
CA LYS A 372 -6.81 33.73 -6.27
C LYS A 372 -6.33 34.67 -5.17
N ASP A 373 -5.09 35.16 -5.34
CA ASP A 373 -4.38 36.08 -4.43
C ASP A 373 -4.15 35.53 -3.01
N LYS A 374 -4.28 34.18 -2.81
CA LYS A 374 -4.11 33.53 -1.51
C LYS A 374 -2.72 32.96 -1.31
N SER A 375 -2.25 33.02 -0.07
CA SER A 375 -1.14 32.26 0.46
C SER A 375 -1.69 30.96 1.04
N ILE A 376 -1.42 29.81 0.38
CA ILE A 376 -2.00 28.50 0.70
C ILE A 376 -0.94 27.62 1.36
N LEU A 377 -1.26 27.07 2.54
CA LEU A 377 -0.49 25.99 3.14
C LEU A 377 -1.09 24.67 2.72
N LEU A 378 -0.36 23.93 1.89
CA LEU A 378 -0.78 22.65 1.33
C LEU A 378 -0.14 21.49 2.09
N ILE A 379 -0.95 20.57 2.59
CA ILE A 379 -0.49 19.35 3.28
C ILE A 379 -0.79 18.14 2.42
N ASP A 380 0.21 17.26 2.31
CA ASP A 380 0.08 15.92 1.73
C ASP A 380 0.68 14.90 2.70
N ASP A 381 0.36 13.62 2.52
CA ASP A 381 0.92 12.54 3.34
C ASP A 381 2.44 12.42 3.18
N SER A 382 2.92 12.47 1.94
CA SER A 382 4.33 12.23 1.61
C SER A 382 4.74 12.81 0.25
N ILE A 383 6.04 12.96 0.02
CA ILE A 383 6.61 13.23 -1.29
C ILE A 383 7.49 12.03 -1.71
N VAL A 384 7.00 11.23 -2.66
CA VAL A 384 7.77 10.10 -3.22
C VAL A 384 8.59 10.55 -4.42
N ARG A 385 7.93 10.73 -5.57
CA ARG A 385 8.56 11.16 -6.83
C ARG A 385 8.54 12.67 -7.04
N GLY A 386 7.62 13.34 -6.40
CA GLY A 386 7.40 14.78 -6.49
C GLY A 386 6.60 15.25 -7.70
N THR A 387 6.42 14.42 -8.74
CA THR A 387 5.77 14.81 -10.01
C THR A 387 4.35 15.29 -9.79
N GLN A 388 3.53 14.52 -9.07
CA GLN A 388 2.13 14.86 -8.83
C GLN A 388 1.97 16.14 -8.01
N LEU A 389 2.80 16.32 -6.98
CA LEU A 389 2.72 17.49 -6.11
C LEU A 389 3.23 18.74 -6.83
N ARG A 390 4.22 18.61 -7.71
CA ARG A 390 4.63 19.69 -8.60
C ARG A 390 3.50 20.12 -9.53
N GLU A 391 2.85 19.17 -10.21
CA GLU A 391 1.70 19.45 -11.07
C GLU A 391 0.57 20.16 -10.30
N THR A 392 0.29 19.73 -9.07
CA THR A 392 -0.70 20.37 -8.19
C THR A 392 -0.30 21.81 -7.83
N THR A 393 0.98 22.04 -7.56
CA THR A 393 1.51 23.37 -7.23
C THR A 393 1.47 24.31 -8.43
N ASP A 394 1.93 23.86 -9.60
CA ASP A 394 1.88 24.61 -10.84
C ASP A 394 0.41 24.99 -11.16
N PHE A 395 -0.51 24.05 -11.00
CA PHE A 395 -1.95 24.30 -11.15
C PHE A 395 -2.52 25.36 -10.19
N LEU A 396 -2.07 25.39 -8.92
CA LEU A 396 -2.47 26.43 -7.97
C LEU A 396 -1.94 27.82 -8.39
N TYR A 397 -0.70 27.92 -8.85
CA TYR A 397 -0.15 29.18 -9.37
C TYR A 397 -0.85 29.64 -10.65
N GLU A 398 -1.12 28.74 -11.59
CA GLU A 398 -1.91 29.04 -12.81
C GLU A 398 -3.33 29.51 -12.46
N SER A 399 -3.90 29.03 -11.35
CA SER A 399 -5.19 29.46 -10.82
C SER A 399 -5.13 30.76 -10.01
N GLY A 400 -3.93 31.36 -9.88
CA GLY A 400 -3.72 32.68 -9.26
C GLY A 400 -3.32 32.66 -7.78
N ALA A 401 -2.83 31.54 -7.25
CA ALA A 401 -2.28 31.51 -5.90
C ALA A 401 -1.07 32.45 -5.79
N LYS A 402 -0.98 33.17 -4.68
CA LYS A 402 0.14 34.06 -4.39
C LYS A 402 1.36 33.30 -3.89
N GLU A 403 1.15 32.36 -2.99
CA GLU A 403 2.17 31.53 -2.36
C GLU A 403 1.62 30.11 -2.13
N VAL A 404 2.49 29.10 -2.26
CA VAL A 404 2.17 27.70 -1.93
C VAL A 404 3.25 27.16 -1.00
N HIS A 405 2.89 27.01 0.27
CA HIS A 405 3.74 26.45 1.32
C HIS A 405 3.39 24.97 1.48
N VAL A 406 4.36 24.07 1.40
CA VAL A 406 4.10 22.62 1.42
C VAL A 406 4.62 21.97 2.71
N ARG A 407 3.78 21.11 3.30
CA ARG A 407 4.07 20.36 4.54
C ARG A 407 3.71 18.89 4.35
N PRO A 408 4.66 18.03 3.97
CA PRO A 408 4.44 16.59 4.01
C PRO A 408 4.29 16.10 5.44
N ALA A 409 3.33 15.20 5.66
CA ALA A 409 3.00 14.66 6.99
C ALA A 409 3.99 13.60 7.51
N CYS A 410 5.03 13.29 6.74
CA CYS A 410 6.14 12.43 7.17
C CYS A 410 7.49 13.03 6.75
N PRO A 411 8.62 12.53 7.27
CA PRO A 411 9.95 12.89 6.81
C PRO A 411 10.19 12.51 5.34
N PRO A 412 11.27 13.01 4.69
CA PRO A 412 11.64 12.58 3.34
C PRO A 412 11.81 11.07 3.27
N ILE A 413 11.18 10.43 2.28
CA ILE A 413 11.36 8.99 2.06
C ILE A 413 12.73 8.76 1.44
N MET A 414 13.62 8.12 2.21
CA MET A 414 15.03 7.88 1.84
C MET A 414 15.28 6.46 1.37
N PHE A 415 14.42 5.50 1.78
CA PHE A 415 14.60 4.08 1.50
C PHE A 415 13.31 3.47 0.96
N GLY A 416 13.42 2.65 -0.10
CA GLY A 416 12.32 1.82 -0.59
C GLY A 416 11.99 0.72 0.43
N CYS A 417 10.71 0.51 0.72
CA CYS A 417 10.31 -0.52 1.68
C CYS A 417 10.70 -1.91 1.18
N LYS A 418 11.40 -2.69 2.00
CA LYS A 418 11.79 -4.07 1.71
C LYS A 418 10.91 -5.12 2.41
N TYR A 419 9.93 -4.68 3.21
CA TYR A 419 9.07 -5.57 3.99
C TYR A 419 7.67 -5.70 3.43
N LEU A 420 7.20 -4.63 2.80
CA LEU A 420 5.84 -4.52 2.29
C LEU A 420 5.89 -3.93 0.87
N ASN A 421 5.00 -4.38 0.00
CA ASN A 421 4.96 -3.95 -1.40
C ASN A 421 4.43 -2.52 -1.56
N PHE A 422 4.87 -1.58 -0.74
CA PHE A 422 4.44 -0.19 -0.78
C PHE A 422 5.01 0.58 -1.97
N SER A 423 6.13 0.15 -2.51
CA SER A 423 6.78 0.83 -3.61
C SER A 423 6.93 -0.10 -4.82
N ARG A 424 6.34 0.28 -5.95
CA ARG A 424 6.69 -0.30 -7.26
C ARG A 424 8.05 0.20 -7.74
N SER A 425 8.69 1.05 -6.97
CA SER A 425 10.00 1.57 -7.26
C SER A 425 10.99 0.41 -7.25
N LYS A 426 11.39 -0.01 -8.43
CA LYS A 426 12.46 -0.99 -8.63
C LYS A 426 13.83 -0.38 -8.34
N SER A 427 13.88 0.93 -8.12
CA SER A 427 15.09 1.70 -7.89
C SER A 427 14.84 2.77 -6.84
N GLU A 428 15.78 2.96 -5.93
CA GLU A 428 15.78 4.07 -4.98
C GLU A 428 15.81 5.44 -5.70
N MET A 429 16.22 5.47 -6.97
CA MET A 429 16.20 6.66 -7.83
C MET A 429 14.80 7.14 -8.22
N ASP A 430 13.76 6.38 -7.92
CA ASP A 430 12.39 6.88 -8.00
C ASP A 430 12.05 7.86 -6.86
N LEU A 431 12.77 7.81 -5.75
CA LEU A 431 12.61 8.71 -4.61
C LEU A 431 13.27 10.07 -4.90
N ILE A 432 12.51 11.17 -4.79
CA ILE A 432 13.04 12.51 -5.07
C ILE A 432 14.22 12.86 -4.17
N ALA A 433 14.13 12.52 -2.88
CA ALA A 433 15.20 12.74 -1.92
C ALA A 433 16.50 12.03 -2.35
N ARG A 434 16.43 10.76 -2.76
CA ARG A 434 17.59 10.01 -3.25
C ARG A 434 18.16 10.58 -4.55
N ARG A 435 17.32 11.06 -5.47
CA ARG A 435 17.79 11.73 -6.68
C ARG A 435 18.57 13.01 -6.37
N VAL A 436 18.09 13.79 -5.40
CA VAL A 436 18.76 15.01 -4.98
C VAL A 436 20.09 14.70 -4.26
N VAL A 437 20.10 13.70 -3.38
CA VAL A 437 21.36 13.24 -2.75
C VAL A 437 22.37 12.82 -3.82
N ARG A 438 21.96 12.04 -4.82
CA ARG A 438 22.82 11.63 -5.94
C ARG A 438 23.37 12.82 -6.75
N GLN A 439 22.58 13.87 -6.93
CA GLN A 439 23.06 15.10 -7.60
C GLN A 439 24.20 15.78 -6.84
N PHE A 440 24.22 15.68 -5.52
CA PHE A 440 25.23 16.30 -4.68
C PHE A 440 26.46 15.42 -4.43
N GLU A 441 26.25 14.12 -4.25
CA GLU A 441 27.28 13.19 -3.75
C GLU A 441 27.75 12.16 -4.82
N GLY A 442 27.06 12.09 -5.98
CA GLY A 442 27.33 11.09 -7.01
C GLY A 442 26.58 9.77 -6.79
N ASP A 443 27.03 8.71 -7.49
CA ASP A 443 26.34 7.42 -7.50
C ASP A 443 26.61 6.56 -6.24
N ASP A 444 27.84 6.63 -5.71
CA ASP A 444 28.30 5.80 -4.59
C ASP A 444 28.26 6.59 -3.28
N VAL A 445 27.07 6.69 -2.67
CA VAL A 445 26.88 7.39 -1.40
C VAL A 445 27.06 6.42 -0.24
N SER A 446 28.03 6.71 0.67
CA SER A 446 28.22 5.86 1.85
C SER A 446 27.04 5.96 2.83
N PRO A 447 26.79 4.92 3.64
CA PRO A 447 25.73 4.95 4.67
C PRO A 447 25.89 6.12 5.64
N GLU A 448 27.12 6.50 6.00
CA GLU A 448 27.42 7.59 6.93
C GLU A 448 27.06 8.96 6.33
N VAL A 449 27.30 9.16 5.03
CA VAL A 449 26.88 10.36 4.31
C VAL A 449 25.35 10.39 4.18
N LEU A 450 24.75 9.26 3.82
CA LEU A 450 23.31 9.16 3.69
C LEU A 450 22.59 9.45 5.01
N ALA A 451 23.13 9.01 6.14
CA ALA A 451 22.57 9.28 7.47
C ALA A 451 22.44 10.78 7.76
N LYS A 452 23.37 11.62 7.26
CA LYS A 452 23.27 13.08 7.42
C LYS A 452 22.07 13.68 6.68
N TYR A 453 21.67 13.08 5.55
CA TYR A 453 20.47 13.48 4.82
C TYR A 453 19.15 12.98 5.45
N CYS A 454 19.24 12.08 6.44
CA CYS A 454 18.09 11.63 7.24
C CYS A 454 17.91 12.45 8.53
N ASP A 455 18.92 13.20 8.97
CA ASP A 455 18.92 13.97 10.20
C ASP A 455 18.53 15.44 9.92
N PRO A 456 17.36 15.90 10.43
CA PRO A 456 16.82 17.24 10.15
C PRO A 456 17.67 18.39 10.70
N ASP A 457 18.64 18.12 11.56
CA ASP A 457 19.48 19.15 12.20
C ASP A 457 20.84 19.35 11.46
N THR A 458 21.05 18.66 10.32
CA THR A 458 22.27 18.77 9.52
C THR A 458 22.16 19.77 8.35
N PRO A 459 23.28 20.38 7.93
CA PRO A 459 23.33 21.23 6.73
C PRO A 459 22.99 20.46 5.45
N GLU A 460 23.35 19.18 5.36
CA GLU A 460 23.09 18.30 4.22
C GLU A 460 21.57 18.09 4.03
N TYR A 461 20.85 17.85 5.11
CA TYR A 461 19.39 17.77 5.08
C TYR A 461 18.75 19.08 4.61
N ALA A 462 19.17 20.20 5.18
CA ALA A 462 18.67 21.53 4.79
C ALA A 462 18.94 21.83 3.29
N LYS A 463 20.13 21.48 2.78
CA LYS A 463 20.49 21.60 1.37
C LYS A 463 19.61 20.74 0.46
N MET A 464 19.32 19.50 0.85
CA MET A 464 18.42 18.61 0.13
C MET A 464 17.00 19.18 0.06
N LEU A 465 16.46 19.66 1.17
CA LEU A 465 15.12 20.26 1.21
C LEU A 465 15.01 21.47 0.29
N GLU A 466 16.02 22.34 0.32
CA GLU A 466 16.01 23.53 -0.54
C GLU A 466 16.04 23.17 -2.03
N GLU A 467 16.78 22.13 -2.40
CA GLU A 467 16.80 21.65 -3.78
C GLU A 467 15.45 21.02 -4.19
N ILE A 468 14.85 20.20 -3.33
CA ILE A 468 13.51 19.65 -3.56
C ILE A 468 12.48 20.79 -3.70
N ARG A 469 12.52 21.79 -2.82
CA ARG A 469 11.64 22.96 -2.88
C ARG A 469 11.73 23.66 -4.23
N LYS A 470 12.94 23.90 -4.75
CA LYS A 470 13.17 24.54 -6.05
C LYS A 470 12.62 23.69 -7.20
N GLN A 471 12.93 22.39 -7.21
CA GLN A 471 12.49 21.48 -8.27
C GLN A 471 10.95 21.33 -8.34
N LEU A 472 10.27 21.50 -7.21
CA LEU A 472 8.83 21.36 -7.11
C LEU A 472 8.07 22.70 -7.07
N HIS A 473 8.79 23.84 -7.22
CA HIS A 473 8.26 25.20 -7.29
C HIS A 473 7.50 25.67 -6.04
N PHE A 474 7.82 25.15 -4.85
CA PHE A 474 7.17 25.58 -3.62
C PHE A 474 7.71 26.94 -3.14
N THR A 475 6.84 27.75 -2.51
CA THR A 475 7.28 28.96 -1.78
C THR A 475 8.14 28.55 -0.57
N THR A 476 7.66 27.60 0.22
CA THR A 476 8.45 26.96 1.30
C THR A 476 8.15 25.46 1.36
N LEU A 477 9.13 24.69 1.82
CA LEU A 477 8.99 23.26 2.09
C LEU A 477 9.51 22.95 3.49
N ARG A 478 8.75 22.21 4.28
CA ARG A 478 9.18 21.61 5.53
C ARG A 478 8.52 20.25 5.68
N PHE A 479 9.32 19.23 5.84
CA PHE A 479 8.85 17.90 6.18
C PHE A 479 8.58 17.79 7.68
N HIS A 480 7.73 16.83 8.05
CA HIS A 480 7.55 16.44 9.44
C HIS A 480 8.86 15.92 10.04
N ARG A 481 9.10 16.18 11.31
CA ARG A 481 10.19 15.51 12.05
C ARG A 481 9.77 14.09 12.41
N LEU A 482 10.73 13.18 12.40
CA LEU A 482 10.45 11.77 12.67
C LEU A 482 9.86 11.58 14.07
N ASP A 483 10.48 12.16 15.09
CA ASP A 483 10.03 12.02 16.48
C ASP A 483 8.60 12.55 16.69
N ASP A 484 8.30 13.75 16.20
CA ASP A 484 6.95 14.34 16.30
C ASP A 484 5.89 13.49 15.57
N MET A 485 6.26 12.88 14.43
CA MET A 485 5.39 11.97 13.71
C MET A 485 5.12 10.68 14.50
N LEU A 486 6.14 10.12 15.14
CA LEU A 486 6.00 8.95 16.00
C LEU A 486 5.18 9.27 17.25
N ASP A 487 5.43 10.41 17.90
CA ASP A 487 4.63 10.92 19.02
C ASP A 487 3.14 11.07 18.67
N SER A 488 2.82 11.38 17.41
CA SER A 488 1.43 11.50 16.94
C SER A 488 0.63 10.21 17.08
N THR A 489 1.30 9.04 17.14
CA THR A 489 0.67 7.74 17.37
C THR A 489 0.33 7.51 18.83
N GLY A 490 1.07 8.11 19.78
CA GLY A 490 1.00 7.83 21.20
C GLY A 490 1.55 6.46 21.62
N LEU A 491 2.17 5.72 20.67
CA LEU A 491 2.81 4.43 20.94
C LEU A 491 4.29 4.61 21.26
N ASP A 492 4.88 3.62 21.92
CA ASP A 492 6.33 3.58 22.12
C ASP A 492 7.05 3.51 20.75
N HIS A 493 8.02 4.40 20.54
CA HIS A 493 8.79 4.49 19.30
C HIS A 493 9.48 3.17 18.95
N CYS A 494 9.88 2.37 19.95
CA CYS A 494 10.49 1.06 19.71
C CYS A 494 9.55 0.06 19.01
N MET A 495 8.23 0.26 19.10
CA MET A 495 7.22 -0.56 18.43
C MET A 495 7.01 -0.19 16.97
N LEU A 496 7.50 0.96 16.52
CA LEU A 496 7.21 1.53 15.22
C LEU A 496 8.34 1.24 14.21
N CYS A 497 7.98 0.88 12.97
CA CYS A 497 8.91 0.71 11.88
C CYS A 497 9.20 2.06 11.21
N THR A 498 10.46 2.47 11.19
CA THR A 498 10.92 3.75 10.61
C THR A 498 11.82 3.58 9.39
N TYR A 499 11.94 2.36 8.87
CA TYR A 499 12.87 1.99 7.81
C TYR A 499 12.82 2.93 6.58
N CYS A 500 11.62 3.36 6.15
CA CYS A 500 11.46 4.21 4.97
C CYS A 500 12.17 5.57 5.09
N TRP A 501 12.41 6.07 6.31
CA TRP A 501 12.96 7.40 6.57
C TRP A 501 14.43 7.39 6.99
N ASN A 502 14.86 6.40 7.78
CA ASN A 502 16.22 6.35 8.36
C ASN A 502 16.97 5.05 8.08
N GLY A 503 16.38 4.06 7.40
CA GLY A 503 16.99 2.77 7.11
C GLY A 503 17.17 1.85 8.31
N GLN A 504 16.65 2.19 9.50
CA GLN A 504 16.77 1.37 10.72
C GLN A 504 15.73 0.25 10.77
N GLU A 505 16.16 -0.92 11.27
CA GLU A 505 15.34 -2.13 11.42
C GLU A 505 14.85 -2.33 12.86
#